data_1841b2e73a89aaa59f68ae046bf1f9a6
#
_entry.id   1841b2e73a89aaa59f68ae046bf1f9a6
#
_cell.length_a   1.000
_cell.length_b   1.000
_cell.length_c   1.000
_cell.angle_alpha   90.00
_cell.angle_beta   90.00
_cell.angle_gamma   90.00
#
_symmetry.space_group_name_H-M   'P 1'
#
loop_
_entity.id
_entity.type
_entity.pdbx_description
1 polymer ?
#
loop_
_entity_poly.entity_id
_entity_poly.type
_entity_poly.pdbx_seq_one_letter_code
_entity_poly.pdbx_strand_id
1 'polypeptide(L)'
;MKTIFKYIFSVALGSIMLTSCDLDTIPTTYVDAGSVFGKTGDAEKVLNGGWNYLMETFNSYANPGYGAMLRANDAMGSDVVLNTKYGFRAHNEFTAIYGKGGTNTLSWLLAYRVINDCNGVLDNIDAAEGTQIDRNRIKGQALALRGFLYLHLASCYSFAIDKDPDAVCAPIYTQSTDETIAAEGKPASSVSEVYAQSINDLEEALELIPETYVRDAKHKIDNEVVLGILSRACLYARQWEKAKTYSDKLLAKDNYLMTESEYKAGFNSVDNKEWIWGHAQTNDQSNASYQFHYLDTTTKGSYYYSFNVDPYFRDLFEDGDYRKDMLFWATDPGADVESAAYVWMRNSKFRFRDIENQLGDIVLMRVAEIYLINAEAKAHLNDPDAINKLNDLKTARGAKTINTNLSQQDLLETIWLERRKELWGEGFSLIDIIRNQQAVVRKAYPEGPIDYIYTDENGQTHTLKKKTQGHRFFNFPDKSAFCPNSKYYLYRITDAEELANKNLYKDHPKLPIYTE
;
A
#
# COMPACT_ATOMS: atom_id res chain seq x y z
N MET A 1 -32.29 16.51 -79.30
CA MET A 1 -30.88 16.60 -78.79
C MET A 1 -30.72 17.18 -77.34
N LYS A 2 -31.60 18.01 -76.83
CA LYS A 2 -31.46 18.58 -75.46
C LYS A 2 -31.85 17.64 -74.35
N THR A 3 -32.57 16.56 -74.59
CA THR A 3 -33.06 15.64 -73.58
C THR A 3 -32.02 14.48 -73.26
N ILE A 4 -31.25 14.11 -74.29
CA ILE A 4 -30.22 13.05 -74.16
C ILE A 4 -28.99 13.55 -73.34
N PHE A 5 -28.68 14.85 -73.48
CA PHE A 5 -27.57 15.44 -72.72
C PHE A 5 -27.83 15.53 -71.17
N LYS A 6 -29.11 15.65 -70.78
CA LYS A 6 -29.47 15.68 -69.35
C LYS A 6 -29.29 14.33 -68.67
N TYR A 7 -29.51 13.21 -69.32
CA TYR A 7 -29.37 11.87 -68.77
C TYR A 7 -27.89 11.41 -68.71
N ILE A 8 -27.07 11.85 -69.71
CA ILE A 8 -25.62 11.53 -69.65
C ILE A 8 -24.92 12.30 -68.56
N PHE A 9 -25.32 13.52 -68.23
CA PHE A 9 -24.75 14.30 -67.13
C PHE A 9 -25.19 13.77 -65.78
N SER A 10 -26.41 13.23 -65.66
CA SER A 10 -26.89 12.61 -64.39
C SER A 10 -26.24 11.25 -64.10
N VAL A 11 -25.87 10.48 -65.14
CA VAL A 11 -25.15 9.18 -64.94
C VAL A 11 -23.66 9.42 -64.65
N ALA A 12 -23.04 10.45 -65.25
CA ALA A 12 -21.64 10.81 -64.94
C ALA A 12 -21.47 11.41 -63.56
N LEU A 13 -22.47 12.09 -62.97
CA LEU A 13 -22.44 12.59 -61.63
C LEU A 13 -22.73 11.48 -60.56
N GLY A 14 -23.45 10.41 -60.96
CA GLY A 14 -23.73 9.26 -60.09
C GLY A 14 -22.56 8.28 -59.95
N SER A 15 -21.59 8.31 -60.90
CA SER A 15 -20.43 7.40 -60.89
C SER A 15 -19.21 7.94 -60.14
N ILE A 16 -19.24 9.19 -59.71
CA ILE A 16 -18.14 9.83 -58.97
C ILE A 16 -18.35 9.73 -57.43
N MET A 17 -19.49 9.21 -56.98
CA MET A 17 -19.78 9.08 -55.52
C MET A 17 -19.55 7.68 -54.96
N LEU A 18 -18.78 6.82 -55.61
CA LEU A 18 -18.44 5.48 -55.09
C LEU A 18 -16.93 5.27 -54.89
N THR A 19 -16.14 6.34 -54.79
CA THR A 19 -14.89 6.24 -54.06
C THR A 19 -15.21 6.51 -52.59
N SER A 20 -15.58 5.47 -51.86
CA SER A 20 -15.49 5.45 -50.41
C SER A 20 -14.05 5.83 -50.08
N CYS A 21 -13.84 7.08 -49.71
CA CYS A 21 -12.67 7.39 -48.90
C CYS A 21 -12.82 6.50 -47.68
N ASP A 22 -11.86 5.63 -47.50
CA ASP A 22 -11.57 4.97 -46.28
C ASP A 22 -11.28 6.09 -45.25
N LEU A 23 -12.34 6.53 -44.56
CA LEU A 23 -12.25 7.52 -43.50
C LEU A 23 -11.89 6.79 -42.21
N ASP A 24 -10.78 6.04 -42.22
CA ASP A 24 -10.03 5.76 -41.01
C ASP A 24 -9.32 7.07 -40.57
N THR A 25 -10.12 8.08 -40.26
CA THR A 25 -9.65 9.21 -39.47
C THR A 25 -9.49 8.69 -38.05
N ILE A 26 -8.31 8.14 -37.76
CA ILE A 26 -7.85 7.99 -36.39
C ILE A 26 -7.98 9.39 -35.76
N PRO A 27 -8.81 9.58 -34.73
CA PRO A 27 -8.86 10.86 -34.03
C PRO A 27 -7.45 11.28 -33.67
N THR A 28 -7.06 12.52 -33.90
CA THR A 28 -5.71 13.04 -33.58
C THR A 28 -5.35 12.92 -32.13
N THR A 29 -6.27 12.47 -31.28
CA THR A 29 -6.10 12.12 -29.87
C THR A 29 -5.98 10.61 -29.62
N TYR A 30 -6.12 9.76 -30.66
CA TYR A 30 -5.93 8.31 -30.54
C TYR A 30 -4.47 8.01 -30.83
N VAL A 31 -3.72 7.70 -29.78
CA VAL A 31 -2.34 7.23 -29.92
C VAL A 31 -2.43 5.74 -30.24
N ASP A 32 -2.08 5.37 -31.49
CA ASP A 32 -2.03 3.98 -31.92
C ASP A 32 -1.13 3.14 -31.01
N ALA A 33 -1.60 1.95 -30.61
CA ALA A 33 -0.84 1.03 -29.76
C ALA A 33 0.56 0.73 -30.32
N GLY A 34 0.70 0.63 -31.66
CA GLY A 34 1.99 0.48 -32.33
C GLY A 34 2.95 1.65 -32.10
N SER A 35 2.43 2.88 -31.96
CA SER A 35 3.24 4.06 -31.65
C SER A 35 3.61 4.17 -30.17
N VAL A 36 2.78 3.62 -29.26
CA VAL A 36 3.02 3.63 -27.79
C VAL A 36 4.00 2.54 -27.36
N PHE A 37 3.94 1.38 -27.99
CA PHE A 37 4.73 0.21 -27.59
C PHE A 37 5.76 -0.21 -28.63
N GLY A 38 5.99 0.59 -29.68
CA GLY A 38 6.91 0.26 -30.76
C GLY A 38 8.38 0.12 -30.33
N LYS A 39 8.76 0.71 -29.22
CA LYS A 39 10.12 0.66 -28.67
C LYS A 39 10.09 0.32 -27.18
N THR A 40 11.14 -0.35 -26.72
CA THR A 40 11.31 -0.69 -25.29
C THR A 40 11.28 0.56 -24.39
N GLY A 41 11.90 1.67 -24.82
CA GLY A 41 11.89 2.92 -24.06
C GLY A 41 10.50 3.57 -23.97
N ASP A 42 9.63 3.35 -24.92
CA ASP A 42 8.24 3.86 -24.86
C ASP A 42 7.36 2.99 -23.95
N ALA A 43 7.53 1.67 -23.98
CA ALA A 43 6.92 0.77 -23.05
C ALA A 43 7.33 1.07 -21.57
N GLU A 44 8.60 1.41 -21.33
CA GLU A 44 9.07 1.86 -20.00
C GLU A 44 8.39 3.16 -19.56
N LYS A 45 8.12 4.09 -20.47
CA LYS A 45 7.37 5.32 -20.16
C LYS A 45 5.93 5.03 -19.72
N VAL A 46 5.28 4.00 -20.29
CA VAL A 46 3.94 3.57 -19.85
C VAL A 46 3.98 3.08 -18.42
N LEU A 47 4.98 2.25 -18.04
CA LEU A 47 5.14 1.81 -16.66
C LEU A 47 5.41 2.97 -15.70
N ASN A 48 6.25 3.94 -16.10
CA ASN A 48 6.49 5.14 -15.30
C ASN A 48 5.22 5.99 -15.16
N GLY A 49 4.39 6.08 -16.20
CA GLY A 49 3.09 6.73 -16.16
C GLY A 49 2.12 6.04 -15.19
N GLY A 50 2.05 4.70 -15.26
CA GLY A 50 1.28 3.88 -14.31
C GLY A 50 1.76 4.06 -12.86
N TRP A 51 3.07 4.09 -12.65
CA TRP A 51 3.64 4.38 -11.34
C TRP A 51 3.26 5.76 -10.80
N ASN A 52 3.38 6.80 -11.64
CA ASN A 52 2.96 8.14 -11.25
C ASN A 52 1.46 8.18 -10.94
N TYR A 53 0.64 7.52 -11.75
CA TYR A 53 -0.79 7.42 -11.47
C TYR A 53 -1.06 6.73 -10.13
N LEU A 54 -0.34 5.64 -9.83
CA LEU A 54 -0.46 4.92 -8.56
C LEU A 54 -0.13 5.80 -7.36
N MET A 55 0.94 6.59 -7.45
CA MET A 55 1.49 7.32 -6.30
C MET A 55 0.98 8.75 -6.17
N GLU A 56 0.67 9.40 -7.31
CA GLU A 56 0.40 10.84 -7.36
C GLU A 56 -1.08 11.20 -7.60
N THR A 57 -1.96 10.22 -7.86
CA THR A 57 -3.39 10.50 -8.07
C THR A 57 -4.01 11.17 -6.84
N PHE A 58 -4.56 12.36 -7.03
CA PHE A 58 -5.12 13.19 -5.98
C PHE A 58 -6.58 13.54 -6.25
N ASN A 59 -7.49 12.97 -5.48
CA ASN A 59 -8.93 13.20 -5.60
C ASN A 59 -9.54 13.90 -4.39
N SER A 60 -8.87 13.85 -3.22
CA SER A 60 -9.33 14.50 -1.99
C SER A 60 -8.17 14.66 -1.00
N TYR A 61 -8.41 15.35 0.11
CA TYR A 61 -7.42 15.55 1.16
C TYR A 61 -6.86 14.25 1.76
N ALA A 62 -7.64 13.17 1.79
CA ALA A 62 -7.21 11.89 2.36
C ALA A 62 -6.30 11.07 1.45
N ASN A 63 -6.17 11.45 0.19
CA ASN A 63 -5.22 10.85 -0.74
C ASN A 63 -4.16 11.90 -1.12
N PRO A 64 -2.95 11.57 -1.50
CA PRO A 64 -2.70 11.05 -2.84
C PRO A 64 -2.38 9.56 -2.89
N GLY A 65 -2.83 8.98 -3.96
CA GLY A 65 -2.44 7.70 -4.49
C GLY A 65 -2.41 6.55 -3.48
N TYR A 66 -1.49 5.63 -3.69
CA TYR A 66 -1.33 4.44 -2.85
C TYR A 66 -0.96 4.79 -1.39
N GLY A 67 -0.31 5.93 -1.16
CA GLY A 67 -0.04 6.42 0.19
C GLY A 67 -1.29 6.57 1.05
N ALA A 68 -2.44 6.93 0.44
CA ALA A 68 -3.72 6.99 1.15
C ALA A 68 -4.20 5.62 1.64
N MET A 69 -3.94 4.54 0.88
CA MET A 69 -4.28 3.17 1.29
C MET A 69 -3.48 2.76 2.53
N LEU A 70 -2.18 3.09 2.56
CA LEU A 70 -1.34 2.84 3.73
C LEU A 70 -1.88 3.56 4.97
N ARG A 71 -2.27 4.83 4.83
CA ARG A 71 -2.88 5.60 5.95
C ARG A 71 -4.22 5.04 6.38
N ALA A 72 -5.07 4.65 5.44
CA ALA A 72 -6.37 4.04 5.74
C ALA A 72 -6.21 2.76 6.56
N ASN A 73 -5.29 1.90 6.16
CA ASN A 73 -5.01 0.63 6.85
C ASN A 73 -4.53 0.86 8.30
N ASP A 74 -3.64 1.83 8.53
CA ASP A 74 -3.17 2.14 9.88
C ASP A 74 -4.25 2.81 10.74
N ALA A 75 -5.05 3.70 10.15
CA ALA A 75 -6.15 4.35 10.85
C ALA A 75 -7.21 3.37 11.35
N MET A 76 -7.36 2.21 10.69
CA MET A 76 -8.27 1.14 11.08
C MET A 76 -7.69 0.18 12.11
N GLY A 77 -6.39 0.25 12.38
CA GLY A 77 -5.71 -0.60 13.35
C GLY A 77 -5.98 -0.25 14.81
N SER A 78 -5.17 -0.87 15.67
CA SER A 78 -5.23 -0.71 17.13
C SER A 78 -4.34 0.40 17.67
N ASP A 79 -3.28 0.78 16.94
CA ASP A 79 -2.14 1.51 17.51
C ASP A 79 -2.10 3.00 17.12
N VAL A 80 -3.02 3.42 16.23
CA VAL A 80 -3.16 4.81 15.78
C VAL A 80 -4.39 5.45 16.41
N VAL A 81 -4.17 6.53 17.14
CA VAL A 81 -5.23 7.40 17.68
C VAL A 81 -5.36 8.64 16.82
N LEU A 82 -6.52 8.85 16.23
CA LEU A 82 -6.77 10.03 15.42
C LEU A 82 -7.31 11.19 16.27
N ASN A 83 -6.76 12.39 16.05
CA ASN A 83 -7.43 13.59 16.53
C ASN A 83 -8.71 13.83 15.69
N THR A 84 -9.58 14.74 16.14
CA THR A 84 -10.87 15.01 15.47
C THR A 84 -10.75 15.95 14.27
N LYS A 85 -9.53 16.30 13.87
CA LYS A 85 -9.30 17.13 12.69
C LYS A 85 -9.59 16.32 11.41
N TYR A 86 -9.08 16.64 10.31
CA TYR A 86 -9.46 16.10 9.00
C TYR A 86 -8.89 14.71 8.71
N GLY A 87 -9.42 14.08 7.67
CA GLY A 87 -8.84 12.92 7.00
C GLY A 87 -9.47 11.60 7.46
N PHE A 88 -8.67 10.69 7.96
CA PHE A 88 -9.00 9.26 8.13
C PHE A 88 -9.97 8.91 9.27
N ARG A 89 -10.74 9.87 9.78
CA ARG A 89 -11.74 9.63 10.83
C ARG A 89 -12.75 8.54 10.45
N ALA A 90 -13.32 8.61 9.25
CA ALA A 90 -14.28 7.61 8.78
C ALA A 90 -13.68 6.20 8.64
N HIS A 91 -12.36 6.09 8.40
CA HIS A 91 -11.64 4.82 8.45
C HIS A 91 -11.51 4.33 9.89
N ASN A 92 -11.14 5.20 10.81
CA ASN A 92 -11.06 4.86 12.24
C ASN A 92 -12.41 4.43 12.82
N GLU A 93 -13.52 4.97 12.28
CA GLU A 93 -14.91 4.59 12.60
C GLU A 93 -15.40 3.35 11.81
N PHE A 94 -14.61 2.80 10.91
CA PHE A 94 -14.97 1.69 10.00
C PHE A 94 -16.15 1.99 9.06
N THR A 95 -16.48 3.24 8.81
CA THR A 95 -17.57 3.65 7.91
C THR A 95 -17.12 3.90 6.47
N ALA A 96 -15.84 4.25 6.26
CA ALA A 96 -15.32 4.64 4.95
C ALA A 96 -15.33 3.49 3.94
N ILE A 97 -14.73 2.36 4.27
CA ILE A 97 -14.60 1.23 3.33
C ILE A 97 -15.88 0.38 3.28
N TYR A 98 -16.52 0.15 4.41
CA TYR A 98 -17.79 -0.58 4.46
C TYR A 98 -18.90 0.13 3.66
N GLY A 99 -18.95 1.45 3.72
CA GLY A 99 -19.90 2.28 2.96
C GLY A 99 -19.52 2.49 1.49
N LYS A 100 -18.51 1.81 0.95
CA LYS A 100 -18.01 1.99 -0.43
C LYS A 100 -17.64 3.44 -0.74
N GLY A 101 -17.08 4.16 0.24
CA GLY A 101 -16.68 5.56 0.10
C GLY A 101 -15.50 5.78 -0.87
N GLY A 102 -15.05 7.03 -0.96
CA GLY A 102 -14.04 7.46 -1.91
C GLY A 102 -12.72 6.65 -1.87
N THR A 103 -12.32 6.15 -0.70
CA THR A 103 -11.12 5.30 -0.56
C THR A 103 -11.28 3.95 -1.26
N ASN A 104 -12.46 3.32 -1.19
CA ASN A 104 -12.74 2.09 -1.95
C ASN A 104 -12.62 2.33 -3.45
N THR A 105 -13.28 3.39 -3.93
CA THR A 105 -13.25 3.78 -5.35
C THR A 105 -11.81 4.07 -5.79
N LEU A 106 -11.04 4.81 -4.99
CA LEU A 106 -9.65 5.12 -5.28
C LEU A 106 -8.79 3.85 -5.33
N SER A 107 -8.89 2.98 -4.33
CA SER A 107 -8.15 1.71 -4.27
C SER A 107 -8.40 0.83 -5.50
N TRP A 108 -9.67 0.66 -5.88
CA TRP A 108 -10.06 -0.12 -7.06
C TRP A 108 -9.54 0.51 -8.35
N LEU A 109 -9.73 1.81 -8.51
CA LEU A 109 -9.29 2.56 -9.68
C LEU A 109 -7.77 2.52 -9.86
N LEU A 110 -7.00 2.76 -8.80
CA LEU A 110 -5.54 2.70 -8.83
C LEU A 110 -5.06 1.32 -9.26
N ALA A 111 -5.62 0.25 -8.65
CA ALA A 111 -5.21 -1.11 -8.96
C ALA A 111 -5.51 -1.46 -10.43
N TYR A 112 -6.75 -1.33 -10.88
CA TYR A 112 -7.13 -1.81 -12.22
C TYR A 112 -6.62 -0.93 -13.34
N ARG A 113 -6.48 0.38 -13.13
CA ARG A 113 -5.86 1.25 -14.12
C ARG A 113 -4.41 0.83 -14.38
N VAL A 114 -3.64 0.65 -13.33
CA VAL A 114 -2.21 0.29 -13.48
C VAL A 114 -2.04 -1.18 -13.92
N ILE A 115 -2.92 -2.09 -13.50
CA ILE A 115 -2.97 -3.46 -14.06
C ILE A 115 -3.17 -3.41 -15.58
N ASN A 116 -4.08 -2.56 -16.07
CA ASN A 116 -4.31 -2.41 -17.51
C ASN A 116 -3.09 -1.82 -18.23
N ASP A 117 -2.42 -0.83 -17.64
CA ASP A 117 -1.18 -0.28 -18.21
C ASP A 117 -0.07 -1.35 -18.26
N CYS A 118 0.08 -2.19 -17.21
CA CYS A 118 0.98 -3.34 -17.23
C CYS A 118 0.60 -4.36 -18.31
N ASN A 119 -0.68 -4.68 -18.47
CA ASN A 119 -1.16 -5.59 -19.50
C ASN A 119 -0.84 -5.06 -20.90
N GLY A 120 -1.03 -3.75 -21.14
CA GLY A 120 -0.66 -3.13 -22.41
C GLY A 120 0.83 -3.30 -22.75
N VAL A 121 1.70 -3.17 -21.75
CA VAL A 121 3.14 -3.46 -21.90
C VAL A 121 3.36 -4.94 -22.21
N LEU A 122 2.74 -5.85 -21.45
CA LEU A 122 2.92 -7.31 -21.59
C LEU A 122 2.45 -7.84 -22.95
N ASP A 123 1.35 -7.30 -23.47
CA ASP A 123 0.79 -7.68 -24.78
C ASP A 123 1.71 -7.29 -25.95
N ASN A 124 2.57 -6.28 -25.79
CA ASN A 124 3.29 -5.67 -26.91
C ASN A 124 4.83 -5.74 -26.80
N ILE A 125 5.40 -5.94 -25.62
CA ILE A 125 6.83 -5.78 -25.36
C ILE A 125 7.72 -6.74 -26.16
N ASP A 126 7.24 -7.95 -26.46
CA ASP A 126 8.00 -8.95 -27.17
C ASP A 126 8.25 -8.55 -28.65
N ALA A 127 7.40 -7.69 -29.23
CA ALA A 127 7.53 -7.14 -30.56
C ALA A 127 8.24 -5.77 -30.59
N ALA A 128 8.49 -5.12 -29.45
CA ALA A 128 9.09 -3.81 -29.37
C ALA A 128 10.53 -3.77 -29.86
N GLU A 129 10.91 -2.71 -30.58
CA GLU A 129 12.29 -2.46 -30.98
C GLU A 129 13.17 -2.20 -29.73
N GLY A 130 14.29 -2.94 -29.62
CA GLY A 130 15.22 -2.82 -28.51
C GLY A 130 16.01 -4.10 -28.29
N THR A 131 16.82 -4.16 -27.23
CA THR A 131 17.57 -5.37 -26.88
C THR A 131 16.67 -6.40 -26.19
N GLN A 132 17.01 -7.70 -26.28
CA GLN A 132 16.29 -8.73 -25.55
C GLN A 132 16.38 -8.52 -24.02
N ILE A 133 17.52 -8.01 -23.57
CA ILE A 133 17.74 -7.70 -22.15
C ILE A 133 16.75 -6.61 -21.69
N ASP A 134 16.56 -5.56 -22.48
CA ASP A 134 15.60 -4.50 -22.15
C ASP A 134 14.16 -5.01 -22.21
N ARG A 135 13.79 -5.79 -23.23
CA ARG A 135 12.46 -6.42 -23.29
C ARG A 135 12.19 -7.26 -22.06
N ASN A 136 13.11 -8.14 -21.67
CA ASN A 136 12.96 -8.99 -20.51
C ASN A 136 12.85 -8.18 -19.21
N ARG A 137 13.70 -7.16 -19.05
CA ARG A 137 13.66 -6.26 -17.88
C ARG A 137 12.31 -5.57 -17.76
N ILE A 138 11.82 -4.95 -18.82
CA ILE A 138 10.57 -4.18 -18.81
C ILE A 138 9.37 -5.12 -18.63
N LYS A 139 9.38 -6.29 -19.28
CA LYS A 139 8.39 -7.34 -19.08
C LYS A 139 8.33 -7.78 -17.61
N GLY A 140 9.48 -8.05 -17.03
CA GLY A 140 9.58 -8.41 -15.61
C GLY A 140 9.10 -7.31 -14.67
N GLN A 141 9.41 -6.04 -14.97
CA GLN A 141 8.92 -4.91 -14.18
C GLN A 141 7.39 -4.73 -14.28
N ALA A 142 6.81 -4.96 -15.47
CA ALA A 142 5.35 -4.94 -15.66
C ALA A 142 4.66 -6.06 -14.88
N LEU A 143 5.19 -7.29 -14.95
CA LEU A 143 4.72 -8.43 -14.16
C LEU A 143 4.81 -8.16 -12.66
N ALA A 144 5.94 -7.65 -12.19
CA ALA A 144 6.14 -7.38 -10.77
C ALA A 144 5.17 -6.30 -10.24
N LEU A 145 4.93 -5.24 -11.01
CA LEU A 145 3.98 -4.20 -10.63
C LEU A 145 2.54 -4.75 -10.64
N ARG A 146 2.17 -5.55 -11.63
CA ARG A 146 0.87 -6.24 -11.68
C ARG A 146 0.69 -7.22 -10.51
N GLY A 147 1.71 -8.01 -10.22
CA GLY A 147 1.72 -8.93 -9.09
C GLY A 147 1.57 -8.20 -7.74
N PHE A 148 2.22 -7.07 -7.56
CA PHE A 148 2.05 -6.22 -6.38
C PHE A 148 0.60 -5.72 -6.22
N LEU A 149 -0.04 -5.33 -7.31
CA LEU A 149 -1.43 -4.86 -7.27
C LEU A 149 -2.43 -5.99 -7.01
N TYR A 150 -2.20 -7.19 -7.54
CA TYR A 150 -2.99 -8.37 -7.17
C TYR A 150 -2.77 -8.78 -5.70
N LEU A 151 -1.55 -8.64 -5.17
CA LEU A 151 -1.31 -8.80 -3.73
C LEU A 151 -2.12 -7.81 -2.90
N HIS A 152 -2.17 -6.55 -3.31
CA HIS A 152 -2.99 -5.53 -2.65
C HIS A 152 -4.47 -5.90 -2.66
N LEU A 153 -5.01 -6.31 -3.83
CA LEU A 153 -6.41 -6.73 -3.95
C LEU A 153 -6.70 -7.95 -3.05
N ALA A 154 -5.87 -8.99 -3.09
CA ALA A 154 -6.04 -10.18 -2.26
C ALA A 154 -6.02 -9.85 -0.76
N SER A 155 -5.16 -8.92 -0.33
CA SER A 155 -4.98 -8.57 1.08
C SER A 155 -6.10 -7.71 1.65
N CYS A 156 -6.84 -6.97 0.80
CA CYS A 156 -7.80 -5.96 1.24
C CYS A 156 -9.27 -6.33 0.95
N TYR A 157 -9.53 -7.08 -0.14
CA TYR A 157 -10.89 -7.32 -0.63
C TYR A 157 -11.48 -8.67 -0.21
N SER A 158 -10.70 -9.50 0.47
CA SER A 158 -11.17 -10.78 1.02
C SER A 158 -10.56 -11.03 2.40
N PHE A 159 -11.06 -12.07 3.08
CA PHE A 159 -10.47 -12.54 4.32
C PHE A 159 -9.15 -13.28 4.08
N ALA A 160 -8.46 -13.64 5.16
CA ALA A 160 -7.29 -14.51 5.10
C ALA A 160 -7.59 -15.79 4.31
N ILE A 161 -6.66 -16.22 3.48
CA ILE A 161 -6.81 -17.39 2.61
C ILE A 161 -7.14 -18.68 3.38
N ASP A 162 -6.62 -18.84 4.58
CA ASP A 162 -6.87 -20.00 5.46
C ASP A 162 -8.22 -19.95 6.16
N LYS A 163 -8.94 -18.83 6.09
CA LYS A 163 -10.34 -18.76 6.52
C LYS A 163 -11.29 -19.35 5.48
N ASP A 164 -11.14 -18.95 4.24
CA ASP A 164 -11.95 -19.39 3.11
C ASP A 164 -11.19 -19.13 1.80
N PRO A 165 -10.47 -20.13 1.26
CA PRO A 165 -9.66 -19.96 0.06
C PRO A 165 -10.49 -19.68 -1.19
N ASP A 166 -11.77 -20.08 -1.20
CA ASP A 166 -12.69 -19.91 -2.32
C ASP A 166 -13.53 -18.64 -2.22
N ALA A 167 -13.33 -17.84 -1.15
CA ALA A 167 -14.03 -16.57 -0.98
C ALA A 167 -13.77 -15.63 -2.16
N VAL A 168 -14.85 -15.00 -2.67
CA VAL A 168 -14.75 -13.99 -3.73
C VAL A 168 -13.79 -12.86 -3.36
N CYS A 169 -12.94 -12.48 -4.32
CA CYS A 169 -11.96 -11.42 -4.14
C CYS A 169 -12.04 -10.38 -5.26
N ALA A 170 -11.43 -10.65 -6.41
CA ALA A 170 -11.29 -9.65 -7.47
C ALA A 170 -11.16 -10.30 -8.86
N PRO A 171 -11.64 -9.68 -9.94
CA PRO A 171 -11.42 -10.17 -11.30
C PRO A 171 -9.94 -10.15 -11.69
N ILE A 172 -9.48 -11.21 -12.36
CA ILE A 172 -8.10 -11.29 -12.87
C ILE A 172 -8.07 -10.96 -14.36
N TYR A 173 -7.42 -9.86 -14.71
CA TYR A 173 -7.16 -9.42 -16.08
C TYR A 173 -5.67 -9.56 -16.39
N THR A 174 -5.35 -10.42 -17.37
CA THR A 174 -3.96 -10.70 -17.80
C THR A 174 -3.65 -10.16 -19.20
N GLN A 175 -4.61 -9.51 -19.82
CA GLN A 175 -4.51 -8.82 -21.11
C GLN A 175 -5.09 -7.41 -20.98
N SER A 176 -4.66 -6.50 -21.84
CA SER A 176 -5.24 -5.16 -21.92
C SER A 176 -6.73 -5.22 -22.26
N THR A 177 -7.46 -4.24 -21.76
CA THR A 177 -8.92 -4.17 -21.96
C THR A 177 -9.23 -3.84 -23.41
N ASP A 178 -10.00 -4.70 -24.09
CA ASP A 178 -10.63 -4.46 -25.38
C ASP A 178 -12.13 -4.15 -25.21
N GLU A 179 -12.83 -3.91 -26.34
CA GLU A 179 -14.27 -3.60 -26.34
C GLU A 179 -15.12 -4.75 -25.77
N THR A 180 -14.73 -6.00 -26.00
CA THR A 180 -15.45 -7.18 -25.51
C THR A 180 -15.31 -7.30 -24.01
N ILE A 181 -14.07 -7.21 -23.50
CA ILE A 181 -13.78 -7.24 -22.06
C ILE A 181 -14.49 -6.08 -21.35
N ALA A 182 -14.49 -4.88 -21.95
CA ALA A 182 -15.15 -3.72 -21.39
C ALA A 182 -16.69 -3.86 -21.34
N ALA A 183 -17.28 -4.54 -22.32
CA ALA A 183 -18.74 -4.72 -22.41
C ALA A 183 -19.26 -5.86 -21.51
N GLU A 184 -18.51 -6.94 -21.38
CA GLU A 184 -18.95 -8.15 -20.69
C GLU A 184 -18.49 -8.23 -19.24
N GLY A 185 -17.31 -7.67 -18.94
CA GLY A 185 -16.61 -7.86 -17.67
C GLY A 185 -16.11 -9.29 -17.49
N LYS A 186 -15.41 -9.56 -16.40
CA LYS A 186 -14.97 -10.91 -16.01
C LYS A 186 -15.50 -11.28 -14.63
N PRO A 187 -15.75 -12.59 -14.36
CA PRO A 187 -16.03 -13.02 -13.01
C PRO A 187 -14.91 -12.64 -12.05
N ALA A 188 -15.28 -12.31 -10.82
CA ALA A 188 -14.30 -12.20 -9.75
C ALA A 188 -13.76 -13.60 -9.44
N SER A 189 -12.45 -13.68 -9.26
CA SER A 189 -11.75 -14.87 -8.82
C SER A 189 -11.76 -14.99 -7.30
N SER A 190 -11.46 -16.19 -6.81
CA SER A 190 -11.28 -16.43 -5.38
C SER A 190 -10.00 -15.77 -4.85
N VAL A 191 -9.92 -15.61 -3.54
CA VAL A 191 -8.72 -15.05 -2.89
C VAL A 191 -7.49 -15.91 -3.15
N SER A 192 -7.64 -17.25 -3.21
CA SER A 192 -6.54 -18.15 -3.52
C SER A 192 -6.03 -17.99 -4.96
N GLU A 193 -6.94 -17.79 -5.93
CA GLU A 193 -6.57 -17.53 -7.32
C GLU A 193 -5.86 -16.19 -7.49
N VAL A 194 -6.32 -15.14 -6.78
CA VAL A 194 -5.69 -13.81 -6.84
C VAL A 194 -4.28 -13.82 -6.22
N TYR A 195 -4.08 -14.52 -5.09
CA TYR A 195 -2.74 -14.74 -4.55
C TYR A 195 -1.86 -15.55 -5.50
N ALA A 196 -2.39 -16.61 -6.12
CA ALA A 196 -1.66 -17.41 -7.09
C ALA A 196 -1.22 -16.58 -8.30
N GLN A 197 -2.11 -15.72 -8.83
CA GLN A 197 -1.76 -14.81 -9.93
C GLN A 197 -0.65 -13.83 -9.53
N SER A 198 -0.74 -13.24 -8.32
CA SER A 198 0.30 -12.36 -7.79
C SER A 198 1.66 -13.06 -7.72
N ILE A 199 1.70 -14.27 -7.14
CA ILE A 199 2.94 -15.02 -6.95
C ILE A 199 3.51 -15.46 -8.31
N ASN A 200 2.68 -15.93 -9.24
CA ASN A 200 3.12 -16.35 -10.57
C ASN A 200 3.75 -15.17 -11.35
N ASP A 201 3.10 -14.01 -11.34
CA ASP A 201 3.64 -12.81 -11.98
C ASP A 201 5.01 -12.42 -11.39
N LEU A 202 5.15 -12.52 -10.08
CA LEU A 202 6.39 -12.16 -9.38
C LEU A 202 7.50 -13.21 -9.60
N GLU A 203 7.18 -14.49 -9.65
CA GLU A 203 8.15 -15.56 -9.95
C GLU A 203 8.68 -15.42 -11.39
N GLU A 204 7.82 -15.17 -12.38
CA GLU A 204 8.24 -14.87 -13.75
C GLU A 204 9.07 -13.56 -13.83
N ALA A 205 8.67 -12.54 -13.09
CA ALA A 205 9.44 -11.29 -13.02
C ALA A 205 10.85 -11.50 -12.49
N LEU A 206 11.02 -12.36 -11.48
CA LEU A 206 12.33 -12.68 -10.90
C LEU A 206 13.26 -13.36 -11.90
N GLU A 207 12.73 -14.18 -12.81
CA GLU A 207 13.48 -14.84 -13.87
C GLU A 207 13.87 -13.88 -15.01
N LEU A 208 13.00 -12.91 -15.31
CA LEU A 208 13.17 -11.99 -16.44
C LEU A 208 14.07 -10.80 -16.15
N ILE A 209 14.00 -10.22 -14.94
CA ILE A 209 14.83 -9.08 -14.60
C ILE A 209 16.28 -9.54 -14.40
N PRO A 210 17.25 -9.01 -15.18
CA PRO A 210 18.65 -9.41 -15.02
C PRO A 210 19.18 -9.10 -13.61
N GLU A 211 19.87 -10.04 -12.98
CA GLU A 211 20.52 -9.80 -11.68
C GLU A 211 21.55 -8.66 -11.71
N THR A 212 22.08 -8.36 -12.88
CA THR A 212 23.04 -7.27 -13.11
C THR A 212 22.36 -5.91 -13.31
N TYR A 213 21.01 -5.87 -13.35
CA TYR A 213 20.31 -4.61 -13.50
C TYR A 213 20.45 -3.75 -12.24
N VAL A 214 20.97 -2.55 -12.41
CA VAL A 214 21.05 -1.54 -11.38
C VAL A 214 20.02 -0.46 -11.69
N ARG A 215 19.08 -0.26 -10.80
CA ARG A 215 18.03 0.76 -10.93
C ARG A 215 18.61 2.15 -10.67
N ASP A 216 18.16 3.12 -11.44
CA ASP A 216 18.52 4.54 -11.31
C ASP A 216 17.64 5.31 -10.33
N ALA A 217 16.55 4.71 -9.88
CA ALA A 217 15.63 5.31 -8.92
C ALA A 217 15.01 4.25 -7.99
N LYS A 218 14.77 4.62 -6.74
CA LYS A 218 14.31 3.71 -5.68
C LYS A 218 12.91 3.14 -5.92
N HIS A 219 12.12 3.76 -6.78
CA HIS A 219 10.79 3.25 -7.15
C HIS A 219 10.81 2.19 -8.26
N LYS A 220 11.88 2.14 -9.06
CA LYS A 220 12.00 1.10 -10.09
C LYS A 220 12.19 -0.28 -9.47
N ILE A 221 11.70 -1.29 -10.18
CA ILE A 221 11.68 -2.66 -9.67
C ILE A 221 12.91 -3.41 -10.21
N ASP A 222 13.72 -3.93 -9.31
CA ASP A 222 14.81 -4.87 -9.53
C ASP A 222 14.56 -6.20 -8.81
N ASN A 223 15.50 -7.12 -8.86
CA ASN A 223 15.37 -8.42 -8.21
C ASN A 223 15.20 -8.35 -6.69
N GLU A 224 15.75 -7.34 -6.01
CA GLU A 224 15.57 -7.18 -4.56
C GLU A 224 14.13 -6.77 -4.23
N VAL A 225 13.55 -5.84 -4.99
CA VAL A 225 12.14 -5.46 -4.86
C VAL A 225 11.24 -6.66 -5.13
N VAL A 226 11.51 -7.43 -6.20
CA VAL A 226 10.71 -8.63 -6.51
C VAL A 226 10.79 -9.66 -5.39
N LEU A 227 11.99 -9.98 -4.90
CA LEU A 227 12.18 -10.91 -3.76
C LEU A 227 11.42 -10.45 -2.52
N GLY A 228 11.42 -9.16 -2.24
CA GLY A 228 10.68 -8.59 -1.11
C GLY A 228 9.16 -8.73 -1.27
N ILE A 229 8.61 -8.40 -2.45
CA ILE A 229 7.17 -8.56 -2.71
C ILE A 229 6.78 -10.04 -2.69
N LEU A 230 7.59 -10.94 -3.28
CA LEU A 230 7.40 -12.39 -3.21
C LEU A 230 7.38 -12.92 -1.77
N SER A 231 8.33 -12.46 -0.94
CA SER A 231 8.37 -12.84 0.47
C SER A 231 7.06 -12.47 1.18
N ARG A 232 6.57 -11.25 0.95
CA ARG A 232 5.30 -10.75 1.49
C ARG A 232 4.11 -11.54 0.94
N ALA A 233 4.03 -11.74 -0.37
CA ALA A 233 2.92 -12.45 -1.02
C ALA A 233 2.83 -13.91 -0.55
N CYS A 234 3.96 -14.62 -0.49
CA CYS A 234 4.01 -15.99 -0.02
C CYS A 234 3.65 -16.11 1.47
N LEU A 235 4.10 -15.16 2.32
CA LEU A 235 3.70 -15.11 3.72
C LEU A 235 2.17 -14.97 3.86
N TYR A 236 1.57 -14.04 3.12
CA TYR A 236 0.12 -13.78 3.18
C TYR A 236 -0.68 -14.95 2.59
N ALA A 237 -0.17 -15.60 1.54
CA ALA A 237 -0.74 -16.81 0.95
C ALA A 237 -0.45 -18.11 1.74
N ARG A 238 0.13 -18.04 2.95
CA ARG A 238 0.48 -19.20 3.79
C ARG A 238 1.47 -20.17 3.16
N GLN A 239 2.24 -19.74 2.15
CA GLN A 239 3.29 -20.53 1.50
C GLN A 239 4.62 -20.36 2.26
N TRP A 240 4.68 -20.90 3.48
CA TRP A 240 5.77 -20.64 4.44
C TRP A 240 7.16 -20.98 3.90
N GLU A 241 7.31 -22.12 3.21
CA GLU A 241 8.58 -22.52 2.61
C GLU A 241 9.05 -21.54 1.52
N LYS A 242 8.13 -21.05 0.69
CA LYS A 242 8.46 -20.04 -0.32
C LYS A 242 8.79 -18.68 0.34
N ALA A 243 8.01 -18.26 1.34
CA ALA A 243 8.25 -17.03 2.09
C ALA A 243 9.65 -17.05 2.73
N LYS A 244 10.01 -18.17 3.40
CA LYS A 244 11.35 -18.40 3.94
C LYS A 244 12.42 -18.32 2.85
N THR A 245 12.23 -19.04 1.73
CA THR A 245 13.21 -19.13 0.64
C THR A 245 13.50 -17.75 0.03
N TYR A 246 12.47 -16.98 -0.29
CA TYR A 246 12.66 -15.67 -0.91
C TYR A 246 13.21 -14.63 0.07
N SER A 247 12.78 -14.64 1.31
CA SER A 247 13.33 -13.75 2.35
C SER A 247 14.78 -14.12 2.72
N ASP A 248 15.16 -15.40 2.78
CA ASP A 248 16.56 -15.83 2.95
C ASP A 248 17.43 -15.34 1.78
N LYS A 249 16.94 -15.45 0.52
CA LYS A 249 17.67 -14.96 -0.66
C LYS A 249 17.89 -13.45 -0.60
N LEU A 250 16.87 -12.69 -0.18
CA LEU A 250 16.98 -11.24 -0.08
C LEU A 250 17.93 -10.84 1.05
N LEU A 251 17.81 -11.42 2.24
CA LEU A 251 18.69 -11.14 3.38
C LEU A 251 20.16 -11.55 3.13
N ALA A 252 20.41 -12.47 2.22
CA ALA A 252 21.77 -12.80 1.78
C ALA A 252 22.37 -11.70 0.88
N LYS A 253 21.55 -10.90 0.19
CA LYS A 253 21.97 -9.79 -0.67
C LYS A 253 22.01 -8.48 0.11
N ASP A 254 20.95 -8.17 0.87
CA ASP A 254 20.82 -6.97 1.67
C ASP A 254 20.25 -7.33 3.05
N ASN A 255 21.02 -7.11 4.09
CA ASN A 255 20.66 -7.34 5.48
C ASN A 255 20.88 -6.11 6.37
N TYR A 256 21.06 -4.94 5.76
CA TYR A 256 21.32 -3.71 6.48
C TYR A 256 20.11 -3.27 7.29
N LEU A 257 20.31 -3.06 8.58
CA LEU A 257 19.33 -2.46 9.48
C LEU A 257 19.81 -1.06 9.91
N MET A 258 18.91 -0.09 9.90
CA MET A 258 19.19 1.28 10.34
C MET A 258 19.81 1.31 11.72
N THR A 259 20.83 2.14 11.89
CA THR A 259 21.31 2.57 13.19
C THR A 259 20.23 3.38 13.91
N GLU A 260 20.36 3.56 15.23
CA GLU A 260 19.44 4.40 16.01
C GLU A 260 19.31 5.81 15.42
N SER A 261 20.44 6.42 15.03
CA SER A 261 20.45 7.76 14.43
C SER A 261 19.67 7.83 13.11
N GLU A 262 19.85 6.85 12.23
CA GLU A 262 19.13 6.77 10.97
C GLU A 262 17.64 6.49 11.18
N TYR A 263 17.29 5.63 12.15
CA TYR A 263 15.90 5.36 12.50
C TYR A 263 15.19 6.62 13.02
N LYS A 264 15.87 7.41 13.83
CA LYS A 264 15.38 8.68 14.40
C LYS A 264 15.43 9.85 13.41
N ALA A 265 15.92 9.67 12.18
CA ALA A 265 16.05 10.74 11.19
C ALA A 265 14.74 11.21 10.56
N GLY A 266 13.65 10.43 10.63
CA GLY A 266 12.31 10.89 10.23
C GLY A 266 11.64 10.08 9.11
N PHE A 267 12.17 8.94 8.66
CA PHE A 267 11.57 8.08 7.63
C PHE A 267 11.07 8.85 6.40
N ASN A 268 11.93 9.66 5.79
CA ASN A 268 11.54 10.68 4.84
C ASN A 268 12.46 10.79 3.61
N SER A 269 13.41 9.86 3.45
CA SER A 269 14.36 9.86 2.32
C SER A 269 14.54 8.46 1.73
N VAL A 270 14.42 8.35 0.41
CA VAL A 270 14.75 7.17 -0.38
C VAL A 270 16.25 6.82 -0.35
N ASP A 271 17.10 7.73 0.10
CA ASP A 271 18.55 7.49 0.28
C ASP A 271 18.85 6.59 1.49
N ASN A 272 17.83 6.33 2.34
CA ASN A 272 17.97 5.41 3.45
C ASN A 272 18.32 4.00 2.93
N LYS A 273 19.41 3.43 3.43
CA LYS A 273 19.95 2.16 2.95
C LYS A 273 19.08 0.96 3.29
N GLU A 274 18.33 1.02 4.40
CA GLU A 274 17.40 -0.05 4.77
C GLU A 274 16.19 -0.13 3.85
N TRP A 275 15.88 0.97 3.10
CA TRP A 275 14.73 0.97 2.19
C TRP A 275 15.05 0.16 0.93
N ILE A 276 14.30 -0.90 0.70
CA ILE A 276 14.36 -1.70 -0.52
C ILE A 276 13.58 -0.97 -1.63
N TRP A 277 12.39 -0.48 -1.33
CA TRP A 277 11.48 0.15 -2.28
C TRP A 277 10.82 1.37 -1.68
N GLY A 278 10.70 2.43 -2.45
CA GLY A 278 10.12 3.68 -2.00
C GLY A 278 9.89 4.65 -3.15
N HIS A 279 9.14 5.71 -2.87
CA HIS A 279 8.80 6.75 -3.83
C HIS A 279 9.36 8.09 -3.37
N ALA A 280 10.24 8.66 -4.21
CA ALA A 280 10.82 9.97 -3.97
C ALA A 280 9.82 11.08 -4.27
N GLN A 281 9.78 12.09 -3.41
CA GLN A 281 8.95 13.27 -3.55
C GLN A 281 9.76 14.47 -4.00
N THR A 282 9.29 15.15 -5.04
CA THR A 282 9.96 16.31 -5.64
C THR A 282 9.01 17.53 -5.68
N ASN A 283 9.56 18.73 -5.85
CA ASN A 283 8.79 19.99 -5.82
C ASN A 283 7.82 20.16 -7.00
N ASP A 284 8.02 19.42 -8.08
CA ASP A 284 7.17 19.43 -9.27
C ASP A 284 5.99 18.46 -9.19
N GLN A 285 5.97 17.60 -8.17
CA GLN A 285 4.87 16.71 -7.90
C GLN A 285 3.84 17.38 -6.99
N SER A 286 2.61 17.47 -7.45
CA SER A 286 1.54 18.06 -6.65
C SER A 286 1.12 17.11 -5.52
N ASN A 287 1.00 17.63 -4.30
CA ASN A 287 0.41 16.95 -3.14
C ASN A 287 1.09 15.66 -2.67
N ALA A 288 2.23 15.36 -3.18
CA ALA A 288 2.89 14.09 -3.01
C ALA A 288 3.24 13.80 -1.54
N SER A 289 3.76 14.79 -0.81
CA SER A 289 4.08 14.63 0.62
C SER A 289 2.87 14.80 1.54
N TYR A 290 1.67 14.82 1.01
CA TYR A 290 0.47 15.11 1.80
C TYR A 290 0.27 14.15 2.96
N GLN A 291 0.76 12.91 2.86
CA GLN A 291 0.75 11.94 3.95
C GLN A 291 1.49 12.42 5.20
N PHE A 292 2.56 13.21 5.05
CA PHE A 292 3.33 13.74 6.17
C PHE A 292 2.54 14.79 6.96
N HIS A 293 1.55 15.46 6.36
CA HIS A 293 0.62 16.31 7.09
C HIS A 293 -0.23 15.54 8.11
N TYR A 294 -0.38 14.23 7.94
CA TYR A 294 -1.04 13.36 8.93
C TYR A 294 -0.04 12.75 9.90
N LEU A 295 1.12 12.28 9.39
CA LEU A 295 2.10 11.50 10.14
C LEU A 295 3.05 12.34 10.98
N ASP A 296 3.48 13.51 10.49
CA ASP A 296 4.36 14.37 11.26
C ASP A 296 3.55 15.09 12.33
N THR A 297 3.68 14.62 13.56
CA THR A 297 2.99 15.17 14.73
C THR A 297 3.86 16.11 15.55
N THR A 298 5.04 16.49 15.03
CA THR A 298 6.05 17.28 15.76
C THR A 298 6.09 18.75 15.37
N THR A 299 5.50 19.14 14.25
CA THR A 299 5.61 20.50 13.70
C THR A 299 4.26 21.13 13.39
N LYS A 300 4.14 22.44 13.63
CA LYS A 300 3.00 23.26 13.19
C LYS A 300 2.90 23.42 11.67
N GLY A 301 3.96 23.09 10.94
CA GLY A 301 3.96 23.06 9.48
C GLY A 301 3.16 21.88 8.92
N SER A 302 2.88 20.87 9.72
CA SER A 302 1.92 19.81 9.41
C SER A 302 0.49 20.37 9.55
N TYR A 303 -0.37 20.16 8.53
CA TYR A 303 -1.74 20.71 8.58
C TYR A 303 -2.64 19.96 9.57
N TYR A 304 -2.40 18.68 9.76
CA TYR A 304 -3.33 17.79 10.49
C TYR A 304 -2.71 17.17 11.73
N TYR A 305 -1.41 16.80 11.72
CA TYR A 305 -0.69 16.13 12.82
C TYR A 305 -1.61 15.14 13.56
N SER A 306 -2.35 14.31 12.80
CA SER A 306 -3.50 13.57 13.32
C SER A 306 -3.23 12.12 13.70
N PHE A 307 -2.14 11.52 13.20
CA PHE A 307 -1.78 10.14 13.50
C PHE A 307 -0.97 10.09 14.80
N ASN A 308 -1.68 10.12 15.91
CA ASN A 308 -1.09 9.94 17.23
C ASN A 308 -1.01 8.46 17.57
N VAL A 309 -0.30 8.15 18.62
CA VAL A 309 -0.08 6.78 19.10
C VAL A 309 -1.06 6.44 20.21
N ASP A 310 -1.55 5.21 20.26
CA ASP A 310 -2.25 4.71 21.44
C ASP A 310 -1.30 4.70 22.64
N PRO A 311 -1.64 5.36 23.75
CA PRO A 311 -0.77 5.36 24.94
C PRO A 311 -0.42 3.96 25.44
N TYR A 312 -1.35 3.01 25.37
CA TYR A 312 -1.08 1.61 25.74
C TYR A 312 -0.08 0.92 24.80
N PHE A 313 0.00 1.35 23.53
CA PHE A 313 1.00 0.83 22.59
C PHE A 313 2.43 1.19 23.02
N ARG A 314 2.64 2.41 23.56
CA ARG A 314 3.95 2.82 24.10
C ARG A 314 4.41 1.89 25.23
N ASP A 315 3.48 1.37 26.04
CA ASP A 315 3.80 0.49 27.18
C ASP A 315 4.23 -0.92 26.73
N LEU A 316 4.06 -1.27 25.46
CA LEU A 316 4.51 -2.54 24.88
C LEU A 316 6.02 -2.55 24.57
N PHE A 317 6.68 -1.38 24.55
CA PHE A 317 8.11 -1.28 24.31
C PHE A 317 8.89 -1.49 25.61
N GLU A 318 9.91 -2.35 25.53
CA GLU A 318 10.80 -2.62 26.66
C GLU A 318 11.72 -1.43 26.95
N ASP A 319 12.31 -1.39 28.13
CA ASP A 319 13.35 -0.42 28.47
C ASP A 319 14.63 -0.74 27.66
N GLY A 320 15.23 0.29 27.07
CA GLY A 320 16.37 0.18 26.17
C GLY A 320 15.98 0.16 24.69
N ASP A 321 14.71 -0.13 24.33
CA ASP A 321 14.20 0.00 22.97
C ASP A 321 14.07 1.49 22.64
N TYR A 322 14.97 2.01 21.80
CA TYR A 322 15.00 3.44 21.47
C TYR A 322 13.76 3.93 20.70
N ARG A 323 12.94 3.02 20.13
CA ARG A 323 11.67 3.36 19.52
C ARG A 323 10.67 3.90 20.53
N LYS A 324 10.76 3.47 21.81
CA LYS A 324 9.96 3.98 22.93
C LYS A 324 10.15 5.48 23.15
N ASP A 325 11.38 5.97 22.97
CA ASP A 325 11.72 7.39 23.17
C ASP A 325 11.13 8.30 22.10
N MET A 326 10.76 7.72 20.96
CA MET A 326 10.11 8.46 19.89
C MET A 326 8.61 8.69 20.14
N LEU A 327 8.06 8.10 21.19
CA LEU A 327 6.66 8.21 21.62
C LEU A 327 6.59 9.04 22.90
N PHE A 328 5.99 10.23 22.81
CA PHE A 328 6.02 11.20 23.92
C PHE A 328 4.70 12.00 24.01
N TRP A 329 4.38 12.43 25.23
CA TRP A 329 3.25 13.33 25.44
C TRP A 329 3.59 14.73 24.97
N ALA A 330 2.70 15.33 24.17
CA ALA A 330 2.79 16.75 23.81
C ALA A 330 1.42 17.34 23.46
N THR A 331 1.33 18.66 23.55
CA THR A 331 0.20 19.44 23.06
C THR A 331 0.14 19.42 21.52
N ASP A 332 -0.88 20.05 20.93
CA ASP A 332 -0.88 20.29 19.48
C ASP A 332 0.33 21.14 19.08
N PRO A 333 1.02 20.83 17.97
CA PRO A 333 2.15 21.62 17.51
C PRO A 333 1.79 23.09 17.32
N GLY A 334 2.57 23.98 17.95
CA GLY A 334 2.36 25.43 17.92
C GLY A 334 1.23 25.93 18.82
N ALA A 335 0.58 25.07 19.60
CA ALA A 335 -0.33 25.52 20.66
C ALA A 335 0.45 26.14 21.82
N ASP A 336 -0.16 27.11 22.47
CA ASP A 336 0.34 27.58 23.76
C ASP A 336 0.19 26.44 24.80
N VAL A 337 1.31 26.00 25.32
CA VAL A 337 1.40 24.84 26.21
C VAL A 337 0.61 25.09 27.50
N GLU A 338 0.60 26.31 28.04
CA GLU A 338 -0.08 26.60 29.30
C GLU A 338 -1.60 26.52 29.17
N SER A 339 -2.15 27.07 28.08
CA SER A 339 -3.59 27.10 27.83
C SER A 339 -4.15 25.84 27.18
N ALA A 340 -3.32 24.99 26.59
CA ALA A 340 -3.75 23.74 25.96
C ALA A 340 -4.38 22.79 27.00
N ALA A 341 -5.62 22.36 26.75
CA ALA A 341 -6.37 21.50 27.67
C ALA A 341 -5.89 20.03 27.68
N TYR A 342 -5.31 19.57 26.57
CA TYR A 342 -4.99 18.17 26.33
C TYR A 342 -3.58 17.97 25.81
N VAL A 343 -3.04 16.79 26.11
CA VAL A 343 -1.84 16.23 25.46
C VAL A 343 -2.21 14.92 24.74
N TRP A 344 -1.49 14.68 23.65
CA TRP A 344 -1.59 13.46 22.85
C TRP A 344 -0.28 12.68 22.95
N MET A 345 -0.36 11.35 22.82
CA MET A 345 0.85 10.55 22.62
C MET A 345 1.32 10.75 21.18
N ARG A 346 2.32 11.61 20.99
CA ARG A 346 2.91 11.96 19.71
C ARG A 346 3.97 10.94 19.30
N ASN A 347 4.33 10.97 18.01
CA ASN A 347 5.46 10.22 17.50
C ASN A 347 6.43 11.15 16.75
N SER A 348 7.69 10.78 16.70
CA SER A 348 8.72 11.45 15.89
C SER A 348 9.34 10.52 14.84
N LYS A 349 8.74 9.35 14.56
CA LYS A 349 9.19 8.43 13.52
C LYS A 349 9.12 9.07 12.13
N PHE A 350 8.01 9.73 11.83
CA PHE A 350 7.80 10.40 10.54
C PHE A 350 7.90 11.89 10.69
N ARG A 351 8.80 12.53 9.95
CA ARG A 351 8.98 13.98 9.91
C ARG A 351 9.24 14.42 8.48
N PHE A 352 8.75 15.59 8.10
CA PHE A 352 9.12 16.16 6.82
C PHE A 352 10.64 16.22 6.66
N ARG A 353 11.15 15.86 5.48
CA ARG A 353 12.54 16.09 5.10
C ARG A 353 12.82 17.58 4.86
N ASP A 354 11.85 18.25 4.27
CA ASP A 354 11.85 19.67 4.00
C ASP A 354 10.45 20.22 4.32
N ILE A 355 10.34 20.92 5.44
CA ILE A 355 9.05 21.45 5.90
C ILE A 355 8.62 22.69 5.10
N GLU A 356 9.55 23.47 4.55
CA GLU A 356 9.22 24.66 3.77
C GLU A 356 8.58 24.28 2.45
N ASN A 357 9.10 23.26 1.79
CA ASN A 357 8.56 22.70 0.55
C ASN A 357 7.61 21.51 0.79
N GLN A 358 7.39 21.13 2.04
CA GLN A 358 6.48 20.05 2.44
C GLN A 358 6.83 18.69 1.80
N LEU A 359 8.13 18.36 1.76
CA LEU A 359 8.65 17.14 1.14
C LEU A 359 8.98 16.07 2.17
N GLY A 360 8.68 14.83 1.80
CA GLY A 360 9.09 13.62 2.48
C GLY A 360 8.76 12.41 1.62
N ASP A 361 9.71 11.50 1.46
CA ASP A 361 9.60 10.34 0.60
C ASP A 361 8.76 9.23 1.24
N ILE A 362 8.16 8.37 0.42
CA ILE A 362 7.25 7.31 0.86
C ILE A 362 8.00 5.97 0.89
N VAL A 363 8.10 5.34 2.07
CA VAL A 363 8.58 3.97 2.20
C VAL A 363 7.48 2.97 1.79
N LEU A 364 7.82 1.97 0.99
CA LEU A 364 6.93 0.88 0.57
C LEU A 364 7.43 -0.48 1.06
N MET A 365 8.75 -0.62 1.22
CA MET A 365 9.38 -1.84 1.71
C MET A 365 10.77 -1.56 2.24
N ARG A 366 11.15 -2.24 3.32
CA ARG A 366 12.48 -2.15 3.91
C ARG A 366 12.95 -3.47 4.52
N VAL A 367 14.23 -3.58 4.72
CA VAL A 367 14.90 -4.82 5.16
C VAL A 367 14.34 -5.34 6.50
N ALA A 368 13.98 -4.47 7.44
CA ALA A 368 13.38 -4.90 8.70
C ALA A 368 12.07 -5.68 8.53
N GLU A 369 11.25 -5.35 7.52
CA GLU A 369 10.07 -6.16 7.20
C GLU A 369 10.47 -7.56 6.77
N ILE A 370 11.56 -7.70 6.00
CA ILE A 370 12.04 -8.99 5.51
C ILE A 370 12.54 -9.87 6.66
N TYR A 371 13.22 -9.29 7.67
CA TYR A 371 13.56 -10.00 8.90
C TYR A 371 12.32 -10.56 9.60
N LEU A 372 11.25 -9.77 9.68
CA LEU A 372 9.99 -10.17 10.31
C LEU A 372 9.24 -11.24 9.51
N ILE A 373 9.23 -11.12 8.18
CA ILE A 373 8.67 -12.15 7.28
C ILE A 373 9.44 -13.47 7.44
N ASN A 374 10.77 -13.40 7.44
CA ASN A 374 11.63 -14.55 7.58
C ASN A 374 11.44 -15.26 8.94
N ALA A 375 11.42 -14.48 10.03
CA ALA A 375 11.16 -15.01 11.36
C ALA A 375 9.78 -15.69 11.46
N GLU A 376 8.73 -15.06 10.89
CA GLU A 376 7.36 -15.60 10.92
C GLU A 376 7.25 -16.89 10.10
N ALA A 377 7.79 -16.89 8.88
CA ALA A 377 7.80 -18.10 8.03
C ALA A 377 8.54 -19.26 8.71
N LYS A 378 9.73 -19.00 9.27
CA LYS A 378 10.50 -19.98 10.04
C LYS A 378 9.76 -20.47 11.28
N ALA A 379 9.05 -19.60 12.00
CA ALA A 379 8.25 -19.98 13.15
C ALA A 379 7.12 -20.95 12.78
N HIS A 380 6.41 -20.70 11.66
CA HIS A 380 5.40 -21.61 11.15
C HIS A 380 5.95 -22.97 10.73
N LEU A 381 7.20 -23.02 10.29
CA LEU A 381 7.92 -24.25 9.92
C LEU A 381 8.60 -24.95 11.11
N ASN A 382 8.49 -24.42 12.33
CA ASN A 382 9.23 -24.87 13.50
C ASN A 382 10.76 -24.84 13.30
N ASP A 383 11.26 -23.93 12.46
CA ASP A 383 12.68 -23.72 12.25
C ASP A 383 13.26 -22.95 13.44
N PRO A 384 14.26 -23.49 14.17
CA PRO A 384 14.81 -22.86 15.37
C PRO A 384 15.49 -21.50 15.09
N ASP A 385 15.85 -21.21 13.84
CA ASP A 385 16.45 -19.93 13.44
C ASP A 385 15.46 -18.77 13.46
N ALA A 386 14.16 -19.01 13.61
CA ALA A 386 13.13 -17.98 13.73
C ALA A 386 13.43 -16.97 14.85
N ILE A 387 13.85 -17.46 16.02
CA ILE A 387 14.22 -16.62 17.18
C ILE A 387 15.47 -15.79 16.89
N ASN A 388 16.45 -16.35 16.18
CA ASN A 388 17.66 -15.60 15.83
C ASN A 388 17.34 -14.43 14.91
N LYS A 389 16.51 -14.64 13.89
CA LYS A 389 16.10 -13.56 12.97
C LYS A 389 15.32 -12.46 13.67
N LEU A 390 14.43 -12.83 14.59
CA LEU A 390 13.73 -11.84 15.42
C LEU A 390 14.70 -11.07 16.32
N ASN A 391 15.66 -11.78 16.95
CA ASN A 391 16.65 -11.18 17.82
C ASN A 391 17.66 -10.27 17.10
N ASP A 392 18.00 -10.56 15.83
CA ASP A 392 18.81 -9.68 15.01
C ASP A 392 18.15 -8.29 14.90
N LEU A 393 16.86 -8.25 14.58
CA LEU A 393 16.09 -7.00 14.51
C LEU A 393 15.97 -6.32 15.89
N LYS A 394 15.59 -7.08 16.93
CA LYS A 394 15.45 -6.54 18.29
C LYS A 394 16.76 -5.91 18.79
N THR A 395 17.89 -6.57 18.53
CA THR A 395 19.22 -6.05 18.86
C THR A 395 19.51 -4.73 18.14
N ALA A 396 19.20 -4.64 16.84
CA ALA A 396 19.37 -3.41 16.08
C ALA A 396 18.50 -2.26 16.59
N ARG A 397 17.43 -2.54 17.31
CA ARG A 397 16.51 -1.54 17.92
C ARG A 397 16.79 -1.29 19.39
N GLY A 398 17.85 -1.88 19.98
CA GLY A 398 18.15 -1.77 21.40
C GLY A 398 17.13 -2.48 22.29
N ALA A 399 16.25 -3.29 21.72
CA ALA A 399 15.24 -4.05 22.43
C ALA A 399 15.83 -5.32 23.06
N LYS A 400 15.23 -5.79 24.14
CA LYS A 400 15.66 -7.00 24.83
C LYS A 400 15.43 -8.24 23.96
N THR A 401 16.48 -9.04 23.77
CA THR A 401 16.43 -10.31 23.04
C THR A 401 15.67 -11.40 23.80
N ILE A 402 15.16 -12.37 23.05
CA ILE A 402 14.47 -13.54 23.59
C ILE A 402 15.51 -14.63 23.86
N ASN A 403 15.60 -15.07 25.10
CA ASN A 403 16.58 -16.07 25.55
C ASN A 403 15.91 -17.35 26.08
N THR A 404 14.61 -17.52 25.83
CA THR A 404 13.82 -18.66 26.29
C THR A 404 13.20 -19.40 25.12
N ASN A 405 13.04 -20.70 25.26
CA ASN A 405 12.23 -21.46 24.29
C ASN A 405 10.76 -21.07 24.47
N LEU A 406 10.18 -20.56 23.40
CA LEU A 406 8.75 -20.26 23.31
C LEU A 406 8.02 -21.40 22.60
N SER A 407 6.74 -21.59 22.91
CA SER A 407 5.88 -22.38 22.04
C SER A 407 5.79 -21.72 20.67
N GLN A 408 5.43 -22.47 19.63
CA GLN A 408 5.23 -21.90 18.28
C GLN A 408 4.24 -20.72 18.32
N GLN A 409 3.13 -20.89 19.05
CA GLN A 409 2.11 -19.83 19.16
C GLN A 409 2.65 -18.58 19.88
N ASP A 410 3.36 -18.74 21.01
CA ASP A 410 3.92 -17.59 21.73
C ASP A 410 5.00 -16.88 20.88
N LEU A 411 5.77 -17.63 20.10
CA LEU A 411 6.75 -17.04 19.18
C LEU A 411 6.07 -16.25 18.07
N LEU A 412 5.02 -16.78 17.46
CA LEU A 412 4.23 -16.06 16.44
C LEU A 412 3.63 -14.77 17.00
N GLU A 413 3.01 -14.82 18.18
CA GLU A 413 2.45 -13.63 18.84
C GLU A 413 3.54 -12.59 19.15
N THR A 414 4.73 -13.05 19.55
CA THR A 414 5.89 -12.17 19.77
C THR A 414 6.37 -11.51 18.47
N ILE A 415 6.43 -12.26 17.37
CA ILE A 415 6.78 -11.74 16.05
C ILE A 415 5.72 -10.72 15.58
N TRP A 416 4.43 -11.01 15.73
CA TRP A 416 3.36 -10.09 15.37
C TRP A 416 3.38 -8.81 16.19
N LEU A 417 3.69 -8.90 17.49
CA LEU A 417 3.91 -7.73 18.33
C LEU A 417 5.11 -6.91 17.84
N GLU A 418 6.22 -7.56 17.49
CA GLU A 418 7.39 -6.86 16.96
C GLU A 418 7.10 -6.20 15.60
N ARG A 419 6.28 -6.83 14.73
CA ARG A 419 5.80 -6.20 13.49
C ARG A 419 5.01 -4.92 13.77
N ARG A 420 4.09 -4.94 14.74
CA ARG A 420 3.32 -3.74 15.12
C ARG A 420 4.25 -2.62 15.57
N LYS A 421 5.25 -2.92 16.43
CA LYS A 421 6.24 -1.95 16.93
C LYS A 421 7.09 -1.38 15.79
N GLU A 422 7.60 -2.24 14.94
CA GLU A 422 8.54 -1.88 13.88
C GLU A 422 7.87 -1.13 12.74
N LEU A 423 6.73 -1.64 12.27
CA LEU A 423 6.05 -1.17 11.05
C LEU A 423 4.93 -0.15 11.33
N TRP A 424 4.83 0.38 12.55
CA TRP A 424 3.85 1.42 12.88
C TRP A 424 3.95 2.60 11.91
N GLY A 425 2.82 3.00 11.34
CA GLY A 425 2.76 4.12 10.41
C GLY A 425 3.11 3.77 8.95
N GLU A 426 3.35 2.50 8.61
CA GLU A 426 3.76 2.06 7.26
C GLU A 426 2.65 1.32 6.49
N GLY A 427 1.42 1.26 7.03
CA GLY A 427 0.25 0.74 6.33
C GLY A 427 -0.07 -0.73 6.58
N PHE A 428 0.52 -1.36 7.57
CA PHE A 428 0.38 -2.81 7.81
C PHE A 428 -0.73 -3.19 8.80
N SER A 429 -1.21 -2.26 9.63
CA SER A 429 -2.07 -2.60 10.77
C SER A 429 -3.31 -3.42 10.41
N LEU A 430 -4.12 -2.95 9.45
CA LEU A 430 -5.34 -3.65 9.05
C LEU A 430 -5.04 -4.99 8.38
N ILE A 431 -4.03 -5.02 7.50
CA ILE A 431 -3.66 -6.22 6.74
C ILE A 431 -3.18 -7.32 7.70
N ASP A 432 -2.34 -6.97 8.69
CA ASP A 432 -1.88 -7.92 9.70
C ASP A 432 -3.04 -8.43 10.58
N ILE A 433 -4.03 -7.60 10.89
CA ILE A 433 -5.26 -8.00 11.59
C ILE A 433 -6.07 -8.99 10.76
N ILE A 434 -6.29 -8.70 9.46
CA ILE A 434 -7.04 -9.59 8.56
C ILE A 434 -6.32 -10.93 8.40
N ARG A 435 -5.05 -10.89 7.97
CA ARG A 435 -4.30 -12.10 7.64
C ARG A 435 -4.06 -13.02 8.86
N ASN A 436 -3.93 -12.45 10.05
CA ASN A 436 -3.75 -13.23 11.28
C ASN A 436 -5.08 -13.51 12.00
N GLN A 437 -6.21 -13.22 11.37
CA GLN A 437 -7.55 -13.44 11.90
C GLN A 437 -7.71 -12.88 13.32
N GLN A 438 -7.16 -11.68 13.55
CA GLN A 438 -7.21 -10.99 14.83
C GLN A 438 -8.35 -9.98 14.89
N ALA A 439 -8.64 -9.49 16.07
CA ALA A 439 -9.53 -8.36 16.29
C ALA A 439 -8.74 -7.07 16.51
N VAL A 440 -9.31 -5.94 16.11
CA VAL A 440 -8.87 -4.64 16.58
C VAL A 440 -9.04 -4.57 18.10
N VAL A 441 -8.03 -4.06 18.79
CA VAL A 441 -8.05 -3.88 20.25
C VAL A 441 -7.87 -2.39 20.55
N ARG A 442 -8.91 -1.75 21.03
CA ARG A 442 -8.88 -0.36 21.47
C ARG A 442 -9.46 -0.25 22.86
N LYS A 443 -8.72 0.38 23.76
CA LYS A 443 -9.14 0.61 25.14
C LYS A 443 -9.27 2.10 25.40
N ALA A 444 -10.25 2.50 26.21
CA ALA A 444 -10.32 3.86 26.68
C ALA A 444 -9.11 4.16 27.57
N TYR A 445 -8.38 5.21 27.24
CA TYR A 445 -7.32 5.71 28.09
C TYR A 445 -7.91 6.70 29.10
N PRO A 446 -7.52 6.66 30.38
CA PRO A 446 -8.07 7.57 31.39
C PRO A 446 -7.78 9.04 31.00
N GLU A 447 -8.81 9.86 30.93
CA GLU A 447 -8.67 11.31 30.66
C GLU A 447 -8.13 12.09 31.87
N GLY A 448 -7.80 11.39 32.95
CA GLY A 448 -7.29 12.02 34.17
C GLY A 448 -6.03 12.83 33.93
N PRO A 449 -5.82 13.91 34.73
CA PRO A 449 -4.64 14.73 34.53
C PRO A 449 -3.36 13.96 34.85
N ILE A 450 -2.41 14.01 33.93
CA ILE A 450 -1.02 13.59 34.17
C ILE A 450 -0.15 14.77 34.51
N ASP A 451 1.00 14.54 35.13
CA ASP A 451 2.07 15.52 35.24
C ASP A 451 2.76 15.61 33.88
N TYR A 452 2.44 16.68 33.15
CA TYR A 452 3.07 16.99 31.87
C TYR A 452 4.27 17.90 32.11
N ILE A 453 5.46 17.38 31.82
CA ILE A 453 6.72 18.09 31.97
C ILE A 453 7.14 18.63 30.61
N TYR A 454 7.43 19.94 30.54
CA TYR A 454 7.97 20.57 29.35
C TYR A 454 9.07 21.56 29.69
N THR A 455 9.94 21.83 28.72
CA THR A 455 10.99 22.84 28.85
C THR A 455 10.63 24.02 27.94
N ASP A 456 10.63 25.22 28.50
CA ASP A 456 10.32 26.44 27.76
C ASP A 456 11.50 26.91 26.89
N GLU A 457 11.30 28.00 26.14
CA GLU A 457 12.32 28.57 25.25
C GLU A 457 13.56 29.13 26.00
N ASN A 458 13.45 29.37 27.30
CA ASN A 458 14.53 29.82 28.16
C ASN A 458 15.29 28.63 28.79
N GLY A 459 14.91 27.39 28.47
CA GLY A 459 15.49 26.17 29.03
C GLY A 459 14.99 25.84 30.44
N GLN A 460 13.92 26.50 30.93
CA GLN A 460 13.34 26.21 32.23
C GLN A 460 12.31 25.09 32.15
N THR A 461 12.42 24.10 33.07
CA THR A 461 11.50 22.97 33.14
C THR A 461 10.29 23.30 34.02
N HIS A 462 9.10 23.04 33.46
CA HIS A 462 7.81 23.27 34.10
C HIS A 462 7.00 21.97 34.18
N THR A 463 6.12 21.88 35.18
CA THR A 463 5.17 20.77 35.33
C THR A 463 3.75 21.31 35.35
N LEU A 464 2.90 20.83 34.43
CA LEU A 464 1.50 21.18 34.34
C LEU A 464 0.61 19.94 34.44
N LYS A 465 -0.59 20.11 34.99
CA LYS A 465 -1.61 19.05 34.96
C LYS A 465 -2.37 19.11 33.64
N LYS A 466 -2.21 18.10 32.78
CA LYS A 466 -2.87 18.04 31.46
C LYS A 466 -3.72 16.78 31.34
N LYS A 467 -4.89 16.91 30.70
CA LYS A 467 -5.70 15.74 30.33
C LYS A 467 -5.07 15.00 29.16
N THR A 468 -5.17 13.69 29.17
CA THR A 468 -4.68 12.81 28.10
C THR A 468 -5.79 12.50 27.10
N GLN A 469 -5.40 12.12 25.89
CA GLN A 469 -6.30 11.67 24.84
C GLN A 469 -5.89 10.28 24.35
N GLY A 470 -6.90 9.44 24.09
CA GLY A 470 -6.77 8.10 23.54
C GLY A 470 -7.84 7.81 22.49
N HIS A 471 -8.10 6.54 22.25
CA HIS A 471 -9.16 6.12 21.32
C HIS A 471 -10.53 6.64 21.74
N ARG A 472 -11.40 6.88 20.72
CA ARG A 472 -12.77 7.36 20.89
C ARG A 472 -13.81 6.40 20.33
N PHE A 473 -13.42 5.45 19.49
CA PHE A 473 -14.30 4.48 18.83
C PHE A 473 -13.89 3.08 19.23
N PHE A 474 -14.78 2.39 19.95
CA PHE A 474 -14.53 1.09 20.60
C PHE A 474 -15.39 -0.03 20.05
N ASN A 475 -16.26 0.27 19.09
CA ASN A 475 -17.20 -0.65 18.47
C ASN A 475 -17.29 -0.38 16.97
N PHE A 476 -17.80 -1.35 16.23
CA PHE A 476 -18.19 -1.17 14.84
C PHE A 476 -19.37 -0.20 14.68
N PRO A 477 -19.69 0.28 13.46
CA PRO A 477 -20.81 1.20 13.21
C PRO A 477 -22.18 0.69 13.70
N ASP A 478 -22.41 -0.62 13.64
CA ASP A 478 -23.61 -1.29 14.14
C ASP A 478 -23.64 -1.50 15.68
N LYS A 479 -22.64 -0.97 16.39
CA LYS A 479 -22.43 -1.08 17.84
C LYS A 479 -21.99 -2.47 18.32
N SER A 480 -21.74 -3.41 17.45
CA SER A 480 -21.11 -4.68 17.83
C SER A 480 -19.66 -4.47 18.26
N ALA A 481 -19.19 -5.34 19.15
CA ALA A 481 -17.79 -5.34 19.61
C ALA A 481 -16.84 -5.72 18.45
N PHE A 482 -15.61 -5.21 18.48
CA PHE A 482 -14.57 -5.65 17.57
C PHE A 482 -14.33 -7.17 17.72
N CYS A 483 -14.31 -7.86 16.59
CA CYS A 483 -14.11 -9.31 16.53
C CYS A 483 -13.27 -9.69 15.32
N PRO A 484 -12.61 -10.86 15.32
CA PRO A 484 -11.92 -11.39 14.16
C PRO A 484 -12.85 -11.55 12.96
N ASN A 485 -12.27 -11.43 11.76
CA ASN A 485 -12.98 -11.69 10.49
C ASN A 485 -14.27 -10.87 10.30
N SER A 486 -14.26 -9.62 10.78
CA SER A 486 -15.40 -8.72 10.61
C SER A 486 -15.49 -8.20 9.18
N LYS A 487 -16.73 -8.09 8.67
CA LYS A 487 -17.05 -7.44 7.39
C LYS A 487 -16.54 -5.99 7.30
N TYR A 488 -16.39 -5.33 8.42
CA TYR A 488 -15.92 -3.94 8.49
C TYR A 488 -14.43 -3.78 8.23
N TYR A 489 -13.66 -4.86 8.18
CA TYR A 489 -12.23 -4.82 7.84
C TYR A 489 -11.97 -4.86 6.34
N LEU A 490 -12.93 -5.34 5.53
CA LEU A 490 -12.72 -5.57 4.10
C LEU A 490 -13.07 -4.34 3.27
N TYR A 491 -12.21 -4.03 2.31
CA TYR A 491 -12.56 -3.17 1.20
C TYR A 491 -13.65 -3.86 0.37
N ARG A 492 -14.57 -3.09 -0.16
CA ARG A 492 -15.68 -3.61 -0.94
C ARG A 492 -15.49 -3.32 -2.42
N ILE A 493 -15.85 -4.28 -3.26
CA ILE A 493 -15.96 -4.04 -4.71
C ILE A 493 -16.89 -2.83 -4.94
N THR A 494 -16.50 -1.94 -5.82
CA THR A 494 -17.18 -0.66 -6.01
C THR A 494 -18.56 -0.83 -6.65
N ASP A 495 -19.47 0.11 -6.39
CA ASP A 495 -20.78 0.10 -7.04
C ASP A 495 -20.68 0.23 -8.56
N ALA A 496 -19.67 0.97 -9.05
CA ALA A 496 -19.44 1.11 -10.50
C ALA A 496 -19.12 -0.25 -11.14
N GLU A 497 -18.27 -1.05 -10.49
CA GLU A 497 -17.95 -2.41 -10.96
C GLU A 497 -19.16 -3.33 -10.86
N GLU A 498 -19.88 -3.34 -9.72
CA GLU A 498 -21.08 -4.18 -9.55
C GLU A 498 -22.18 -3.86 -10.58
N LEU A 499 -22.30 -2.60 -11.02
CA LEU A 499 -23.28 -2.19 -12.04
C LEU A 499 -22.84 -2.52 -13.45
N ALA A 500 -21.56 -2.33 -13.77
CA ALA A 500 -21.02 -2.52 -15.11
C ALA A 500 -20.73 -4.00 -15.43
N ASN A 501 -20.17 -4.73 -14.49
CA ASN A 501 -19.74 -6.12 -14.68
C ASN A 501 -20.84 -7.11 -14.29
N LYS A 502 -21.64 -7.52 -15.28
CA LYS A 502 -22.75 -8.47 -15.08
C LYS A 502 -22.31 -9.88 -14.70
N ASN A 503 -21.06 -10.22 -14.98
CA ASN A 503 -20.48 -11.53 -14.70
C ASN A 503 -19.79 -11.59 -13.34
N LEU A 504 -19.67 -10.48 -12.62
CA LEU A 504 -18.83 -10.34 -11.42
C LEU A 504 -18.95 -11.49 -10.41
N TYR A 505 -20.16 -11.90 -10.09
CA TYR A 505 -20.44 -12.97 -9.10
C TYR A 505 -20.87 -14.29 -9.72
N LYS A 506 -20.49 -14.55 -10.99
CA LYS A 506 -20.91 -15.76 -11.71
C LYS A 506 -20.29 -17.03 -11.14
N ASP A 507 -19.00 -16.99 -10.84
CA ASP A 507 -18.22 -18.16 -10.41
C ASP A 507 -18.07 -18.22 -8.89
N HIS A 508 -17.94 -17.07 -8.24
CA HIS A 508 -17.88 -16.93 -6.78
C HIS A 508 -18.99 -15.97 -6.30
N PRO A 509 -19.90 -16.44 -5.43
CA PRO A 509 -20.98 -15.61 -4.94
C PRO A 509 -20.47 -14.49 -4.04
N LYS A 510 -21.19 -13.39 -4.00
CA LYS A 510 -20.94 -12.30 -3.05
C LYS A 510 -20.83 -12.87 -1.63
N LEU A 511 -19.87 -12.37 -0.85
CA LEU A 511 -19.70 -12.84 0.53
C LEU A 511 -21.03 -12.72 1.30
N PRO A 512 -21.45 -13.79 2.00
CA PRO A 512 -22.76 -13.80 2.71
C PRO A 512 -22.94 -12.64 3.67
N ILE A 513 -21.86 -12.19 4.31
CA ILE A 513 -21.85 -11.05 5.24
C ILE A 513 -22.30 -9.71 4.62
N TYR A 514 -22.45 -9.63 3.30
CA TYR A 514 -22.95 -8.46 2.57
C TYR A 514 -24.36 -8.64 2.02
N THR A 515 -24.95 -9.81 2.18
CA THR A 515 -26.30 -10.13 1.70
C THR A 515 -27.35 -10.10 2.81
N GLU A 516 -26.93 -9.98 4.07
CA GLU A 516 -27.81 -9.92 5.25
C GLU A 516 -28.28 -8.49 5.57
#